data_866a96bf0eb1a4bcf98741a66d5e2ad2
#
_entry.id   866a96bf0eb1a4bcf98741a66d5e2ad2
#
_cell.length_a   1.000
_cell.length_b   1.000
_cell.length_c   1.000
_cell.angle_alpha   90.00
_cell.angle_beta   90.00
_cell.angle_gamma   90.00
#
_symmetry.space_group_name_H-M   'P 1'
#
loop_
_entity.id
_entity.type
_entity.pdbx_description
1 polymer ?
#
loop_
_entity_poly.entity_id
_entity_poly.type
_entity_poly.pdbx_seq_one_letter_code
_entity_poly.pdbx_strand_id
1 'polypeptide(L)'
;MNILLWLLVIILITGCNDLPRASHAELPCDVTKFDQVFNDVCGGGTNLLHGLMVVKDGKVIYEKYDTGHDEDDLHVLWSASKTFTAVAVGFAQQDGLLSVDDCILDYLGDDAPENPSEWLRCMTIEDLLVMSSGFDSSSGSTRGRTNKGEVFDWAKDALASPIIFEPGTMFRYNSMDSYLLSVIVTKVTGLNMDEYLEQKLFKPLGIDKYEWKKCPQGYPVGGWGLYLTLESMAKMGQFFLNKGTWNGKRLLNESWFDEAMSAKIMKWQGHITAEEAAVKYKDDEWHQGYGYQMWVGNHGSVRLNGAWGQLVIIVPEKNLVVACQAHNPDENRFIQSVWNNIYNVL
;
A
#
# COMPACT_ATOMS: atom_id res chain seq x y z
N MET A 1 -17.09 6.94 62.50
CA MET A 1 -16.21 7.57 61.48
C MET A 1 -15.97 6.53 60.41
N ASN A 2 -16.92 6.49 59.42
CA ASN A 2 -16.92 5.49 58.35
C ASN A 2 -16.12 6.04 57.15
N ILE A 3 -14.97 5.40 56.90
CA ILE A 3 -14.18 5.68 55.73
C ILE A 3 -14.75 4.82 54.58
N LEU A 4 -15.46 5.45 53.63
CA LEU A 4 -15.89 4.82 52.37
C LEU A 4 -14.67 4.70 51.46
N LEU A 5 -14.18 3.50 51.30
CA LEU A 5 -13.18 3.18 50.28
C LEU A 5 -13.88 3.15 48.89
N TRP A 6 -13.60 4.14 48.03
CA TRP A 6 -13.95 4.09 46.63
C TRP A 6 -12.95 3.18 45.91
N LEU A 7 -13.36 1.95 45.58
CA LEU A 7 -12.65 1.12 44.62
C LEU A 7 -12.84 1.72 43.24
N LEU A 8 -11.78 2.33 42.71
CA LEU A 8 -11.69 2.66 41.29
C LEU A 8 -11.50 1.36 40.51
N VAL A 9 -12.57 0.84 39.94
CA VAL A 9 -12.49 -0.26 38.96
C VAL A 9 -11.98 0.35 37.67
N ILE A 10 -10.67 0.28 37.44
CA ILE A 10 -10.08 0.52 36.11
C ILE A 10 -10.50 -0.67 35.26
N ILE A 11 -11.58 -0.54 34.52
CA ILE A 11 -11.91 -1.43 33.41
C ILE A 11 -10.84 -1.14 32.34
N LEU A 12 -9.79 -1.96 32.32
CA LEU A 12 -8.94 -2.10 31.13
C LEU A 12 -9.84 -2.68 30.04
N ILE A 13 -10.46 -1.79 29.26
CA ILE A 13 -11.04 -2.15 27.98
C ILE A 13 -9.82 -2.47 27.11
N THR A 14 -9.39 -3.72 27.09
CA THR A 14 -8.60 -4.25 25.98
C THR A 14 -9.51 -4.18 24.79
N GLY A 15 -9.47 -3.05 24.08
CA GLY A 15 -10.24 -2.88 22.85
C GLY A 15 -9.79 -3.97 21.89
N CYS A 16 -10.72 -4.81 21.49
CA CYS A 16 -10.50 -5.67 20.33
C CYS A 16 -10.20 -4.73 19.17
N ASN A 17 -8.97 -4.75 18.66
CA ASN A 17 -8.56 -3.93 17.53
C ASN A 17 -8.99 -4.52 16.18
N ASP A 18 -9.78 -5.60 16.22
CA ASP A 18 -10.32 -6.22 15.03
C ASP A 18 -11.46 -5.37 14.43
N LEU A 19 -11.60 -5.46 13.13
CA LEU A 19 -12.74 -4.83 12.46
C LEU A 19 -14.03 -5.43 12.99
N PRO A 20 -15.02 -4.61 13.38
CA PRO A 20 -16.31 -5.13 13.85
C PRO A 20 -17.02 -5.89 12.72
N ARG A 21 -17.65 -7.03 13.03
CA ARG A 21 -18.48 -7.80 12.10
C ARG A 21 -19.92 -7.34 12.18
N ALA A 22 -20.55 -7.16 11.03
CA ALA A 22 -21.98 -6.82 10.96
C ALA A 22 -22.83 -8.03 11.41
N SER A 23 -23.86 -7.79 12.21
CA SER A 23 -24.88 -8.80 12.47
C SER A 23 -25.72 -9.04 11.21
N HIS A 24 -26.44 -10.18 11.15
CA HIS A 24 -27.28 -10.50 9.99
C HIS A 24 -28.35 -9.41 9.69
N ALA A 25 -28.88 -8.75 10.73
CA ALA A 25 -29.82 -7.66 10.58
C ALA A 25 -29.23 -6.36 10.02
N GLU A 26 -27.89 -6.21 10.06
CA GLU A 26 -27.16 -5.04 9.57
C GLU A 26 -26.63 -5.24 8.15
N LEU A 27 -26.80 -6.43 7.54
CA LEU A 27 -26.34 -6.67 6.19
C LEU A 27 -27.15 -5.82 5.19
N PRO A 28 -26.48 -5.08 4.30
CA PRO A 28 -27.13 -4.16 3.35
C PRO A 28 -27.84 -4.92 2.21
N CYS A 29 -27.45 -6.18 1.96
CA CYS A 29 -27.98 -7.03 0.89
C CYS A 29 -27.75 -8.49 1.20
N ASP A 30 -28.12 -9.38 0.27
CA ASP A 30 -27.76 -10.79 0.29
C ASP A 30 -26.27 -10.95 -0.10
N VAL A 31 -25.38 -10.98 0.91
CA VAL A 31 -23.94 -11.09 0.73
C VAL A 31 -23.48 -12.45 0.22
N THR A 32 -24.36 -13.48 0.17
CA THR A 32 -24.01 -14.77 -0.43
C THR A 32 -23.70 -14.63 -1.93
N LYS A 33 -24.20 -13.57 -2.57
CA LYS A 33 -23.87 -13.23 -3.96
C LYS A 33 -22.38 -12.92 -4.15
N PHE A 34 -21.65 -12.52 -3.11
CA PHE A 34 -20.23 -12.24 -3.19
C PHE A 34 -19.40 -13.52 -3.40
N ASP A 35 -19.98 -14.72 -3.14
CA ASP A 35 -19.39 -15.99 -3.54
C ASP A 35 -19.11 -16.07 -5.05
N GLN A 36 -19.84 -15.27 -5.86
CA GLN A 36 -19.61 -15.22 -7.29
C GLN A 36 -18.22 -14.70 -7.65
N VAL A 37 -17.59 -13.89 -6.79
CA VAL A 37 -16.20 -13.44 -7.00
C VAL A 37 -15.24 -14.63 -7.03
N PHE A 38 -15.41 -15.61 -6.12
CA PHE A 38 -14.63 -16.86 -6.14
C PHE A 38 -14.88 -17.65 -7.44
N ASN A 39 -16.14 -17.77 -7.85
CA ASN A 39 -16.50 -18.48 -9.08
C ASN A 39 -15.89 -17.81 -10.32
N ASP A 40 -15.97 -16.50 -10.40
CA ASP A 40 -15.44 -15.72 -11.52
C ASP A 40 -13.91 -15.83 -11.61
N VAL A 41 -13.21 -15.74 -10.47
CA VAL A 41 -11.76 -15.77 -10.42
C VAL A 41 -11.23 -17.19 -10.61
N CYS A 42 -11.80 -18.17 -9.93
CA CYS A 42 -11.32 -19.54 -9.95
C CYS A 42 -11.79 -20.32 -11.19
N GLY A 43 -12.88 -19.90 -11.86
CA GLY A 43 -13.38 -20.53 -13.10
C GLY A 43 -13.70 -22.02 -12.96
N GLY A 44 -14.04 -22.48 -11.73
CA GLY A 44 -14.22 -23.89 -11.41
C GLY A 44 -12.92 -24.66 -11.13
N GLY A 45 -11.76 -24.00 -11.20
CA GLY A 45 -10.47 -24.49 -10.71
C GLY A 45 -10.24 -24.12 -9.25
N THR A 46 -9.19 -24.62 -8.65
CA THR A 46 -8.88 -24.43 -7.23
C THR A 46 -7.80 -23.36 -7.03
N ASN A 47 -7.85 -22.67 -5.88
CA ASN A 47 -6.74 -21.94 -5.26
C ASN A 47 -6.21 -20.72 -6.02
N LEU A 48 -7.04 -19.96 -6.70
CA LEU A 48 -6.61 -18.66 -7.24
C LEU A 48 -6.97 -17.47 -6.34
N LEU A 49 -8.06 -17.57 -5.58
CA LEU A 49 -8.47 -16.59 -4.58
C LEU A 49 -8.43 -17.27 -3.19
N HIS A 50 -7.52 -16.87 -2.34
CA HIS A 50 -7.27 -17.51 -1.04
C HIS A 50 -8.17 -16.95 0.05
N GLY A 51 -8.44 -15.65 0.01
CA GLY A 51 -9.32 -14.97 0.95
C GLY A 51 -9.92 -13.69 0.37
N LEU A 52 -11.15 -13.41 0.75
CA LEU A 52 -11.89 -12.20 0.39
C LEU A 52 -12.58 -11.63 1.62
N MET A 53 -12.36 -10.35 1.90
CA MET A 53 -13.02 -9.60 2.95
C MET A 53 -13.65 -8.34 2.39
N VAL A 54 -14.91 -8.08 2.73
CA VAL A 54 -15.64 -6.87 2.34
C VAL A 54 -16.03 -6.10 3.60
N VAL A 55 -15.57 -4.85 3.68
CA VAL A 55 -15.87 -3.93 4.77
C VAL A 55 -16.76 -2.82 4.23
N LYS A 56 -17.93 -2.65 4.82
CA LYS A 56 -18.92 -1.62 4.48
C LYS A 56 -19.27 -0.81 5.71
N ASP A 57 -19.18 0.52 5.60
CA ASP A 57 -19.46 1.45 6.71
C ASP A 57 -18.69 1.08 8.01
N GLY A 58 -17.43 0.63 7.85
CA GLY A 58 -16.54 0.27 8.95
C GLY A 58 -16.78 -1.10 9.58
N LYS A 59 -17.68 -1.93 9.01
CA LYS A 59 -17.97 -3.29 9.49
C LYS A 59 -17.70 -4.32 8.41
N VAL A 60 -17.12 -5.45 8.80
CA VAL A 60 -16.99 -6.62 7.92
C VAL A 60 -18.39 -7.18 7.67
N ILE A 61 -18.82 -7.17 6.41
CA ILE A 61 -20.13 -7.72 5.97
C ILE A 61 -19.97 -9.07 5.27
N TYR A 62 -18.74 -9.40 4.85
CA TYR A 62 -18.41 -10.67 4.23
C TYR A 62 -16.95 -11.01 4.46
N GLU A 63 -16.69 -12.26 4.81
CA GLU A 63 -15.39 -12.82 5.01
C GLU A 63 -15.41 -14.30 4.61
N LYS A 64 -14.49 -14.68 3.73
CA LYS A 64 -14.39 -16.06 3.27
C LYS A 64 -12.95 -16.41 2.90
N TYR A 65 -12.56 -17.61 3.24
CA TYR A 65 -11.29 -18.22 2.86
C TYR A 65 -11.55 -19.48 2.01
N ASP A 66 -10.67 -19.73 1.05
CA ASP A 66 -10.71 -20.97 0.26
C ASP A 66 -10.10 -22.14 1.05
N THR A 67 -10.31 -23.34 0.57
CA THR A 67 -9.80 -24.56 1.23
C THR A 67 -8.28 -24.53 1.40
N GLY A 68 -7.85 -24.69 2.65
CA GLY A 68 -6.42 -24.68 3.02
C GLY A 68 -5.90 -23.30 3.41
N HIS A 69 -6.77 -22.30 3.50
CA HIS A 69 -6.47 -20.95 3.98
C HIS A 69 -7.36 -20.56 5.15
N ASP A 70 -6.86 -19.67 6.01
CA ASP A 70 -7.58 -19.19 7.19
C ASP A 70 -7.18 -17.75 7.57
N GLU A 71 -7.77 -17.24 8.66
CA GLU A 71 -7.58 -15.87 9.17
C GLU A 71 -6.16 -15.59 9.66
N ASP A 72 -5.40 -16.63 9.98
CA ASP A 72 -4.05 -16.51 10.51
C ASP A 72 -2.95 -16.53 9.43
N ASP A 73 -3.31 -16.80 8.19
CA ASP A 73 -2.37 -16.90 7.08
C ASP A 73 -1.67 -15.56 6.81
N LEU A 74 -0.35 -15.56 6.93
CA LEU A 74 0.50 -14.47 6.47
C LEU A 74 0.78 -14.61 4.97
N HIS A 75 0.22 -13.72 4.18
CA HIS A 75 0.38 -13.71 2.74
C HIS A 75 1.34 -12.61 2.29
N VAL A 76 2.23 -12.93 1.33
CA VAL A 76 3.13 -11.91 0.76
C VAL A 76 2.34 -10.89 -0.04
N LEU A 77 2.47 -9.62 0.32
CA LEU A 77 1.72 -8.54 -0.34
C LEU A 77 2.31 -8.10 -1.68
N TRP A 78 3.50 -8.58 -2.03
CA TRP A 78 4.21 -8.08 -3.20
C TRP A 78 4.22 -6.54 -3.23
N SER A 79 3.83 -5.94 -4.35
CA SER A 79 3.87 -4.48 -4.51
C SER A 79 2.85 -3.69 -3.67
N ALA A 80 1.84 -4.34 -3.08
CA ALA A 80 0.97 -3.67 -2.13
C ALA A 80 1.72 -3.21 -0.86
N SER A 81 2.91 -3.76 -0.60
CA SER A 81 3.85 -3.27 0.43
C SER A 81 4.22 -1.80 0.25
N LYS A 82 4.26 -1.30 -0.99
CA LYS A 82 4.65 0.07 -1.34
C LYS A 82 3.79 1.13 -0.65
N THR A 83 2.50 0.87 -0.52
CA THR A 83 1.58 1.82 0.13
C THR A 83 1.90 1.97 1.61
N PHE A 84 2.36 0.90 2.28
CA PHE A 84 2.83 0.98 3.67
C PHE A 84 4.12 1.81 3.77
N THR A 85 5.02 1.69 2.79
CA THR A 85 6.22 2.55 2.70
C THR A 85 5.84 4.02 2.52
N ALA A 86 4.85 4.33 1.67
CA ALA A 86 4.35 5.69 1.54
C ALA A 86 3.78 6.23 2.86
N VAL A 87 3.02 5.42 3.59
CA VAL A 87 2.50 5.82 4.92
C VAL A 87 3.62 6.08 5.91
N ALA A 88 4.74 5.33 5.86
CA ALA A 88 5.91 5.62 6.68
C ALA A 88 6.54 6.99 6.35
N VAL A 89 6.61 7.35 5.05
CA VAL A 89 7.01 8.70 4.62
C VAL A 89 6.05 9.76 5.18
N GLY A 90 4.74 9.52 5.13
CA GLY A 90 3.73 10.41 5.68
C GLY A 90 3.90 10.66 7.18
N PHE A 91 4.19 9.62 7.95
CA PHE A 91 4.50 9.78 9.37
C PHE A 91 5.80 10.54 9.60
N ALA A 92 6.85 10.27 8.82
CA ALA A 92 8.12 10.99 8.93
C ALA A 92 7.95 12.49 8.59
N GLN A 93 7.13 12.82 7.59
CA GLN A 93 6.76 14.20 7.28
C GLN A 93 5.96 14.84 8.42
N GLN A 94 4.97 14.15 8.99
CA GLN A 94 4.20 14.62 10.13
C GLN A 94 5.07 14.87 11.37
N ASP A 95 6.09 14.04 11.58
CA ASP A 95 7.07 14.20 12.67
C ASP A 95 8.10 15.32 12.37
N GLY A 96 8.04 15.96 11.19
CA GLY A 96 8.95 17.05 10.78
C GLY A 96 10.37 16.60 10.44
N LEU A 97 10.54 15.32 10.08
CA LEU A 97 11.84 14.72 9.77
C LEU A 97 12.24 14.85 8.29
N LEU A 98 11.28 15.08 7.43
CA LEU A 98 11.45 15.29 6.00
C LEU A 98 10.24 16.03 5.41
N SER A 99 10.38 16.52 4.17
CA SER A 99 9.29 16.97 3.30
C SER A 99 9.30 16.15 2.00
N VAL A 100 8.13 15.95 1.38
CA VAL A 100 8.07 15.30 0.07
C VAL A 100 8.78 16.11 -1.03
N ASP A 101 8.94 17.43 -0.83
CA ASP A 101 9.65 18.35 -1.71
C ASP A 101 11.18 18.33 -1.54
N ASP A 102 11.69 17.66 -0.50
CA ASP A 102 13.13 17.59 -0.26
C ASP A 102 13.83 16.75 -1.32
N CYS A 103 15.07 17.14 -1.66
CA CYS A 103 15.91 16.35 -2.55
C CYS A 103 16.35 15.04 -1.86
N ILE A 104 16.25 13.91 -2.56
CA ILE A 104 16.62 12.61 -1.98
C ILE A 104 18.07 12.55 -1.53
N LEU A 105 18.96 13.31 -2.16
CA LEU A 105 20.38 13.37 -1.79
C LEU A 105 20.66 14.09 -0.47
N ASP A 106 19.70 14.85 0.08
CA ASP A 106 19.81 15.40 1.42
C ASP A 106 19.89 14.28 2.48
N TYR A 107 19.35 13.11 2.16
CA TYR A 107 19.31 11.92 3.03
C TYR A 107 20.22 10.78 2.55
N LEU A 108 20.45 10.68 1.23
CA LEU A 108 21.16 9.57 0.59
C LEU A 108 22.52 9.99 0.01
N GLY A 109 23.00 11.20 0.34
CA GLY A 109 24.25 11.74 -0.22
C GLY A 109 25.47 10.85 -0.04
N ASP A 110 25.58 10.14 1.09
CA ASP A 110 26.67 9.19 1.38
C ASP A 110 26.64 7.94 0.48
N ASP A 111 25.49 7.64 -0.11
CA ASP A 111 25.29 6.50 -1.01
C ASP A 111 25.33 6.91 -2.49
N ALA A 112 25.38 8.21 -2.76
CA ALA A 112 25.40 8.76 -4.12
C ALA A 112 26.71 8.46 -4.86
N PRO A 113 26.67 8.35 -6.21
CA PRO A 113 27.89 8.31 -7.00
C PRO A 113 28.71 9.59 -6.81
N GLU A 114 30.03 9.50 -6.96
CA GLU A 114 30.98 10.64 -6.77
C GLU A 114 30.57 11.89 -7.57
N ASN A 115 30.04 11.71 -8.77
CA ASN A 115 29.58 12.78 -9.66
C ASN A 115 28.10 12.56 -10.04
N PRO A 116 27.14 12.85 -9.14
CA PRO A 116 25.72 12.67 -9.43
C PRO A 116 25.28 13.64 -10.55
N SER A 117 24.40 13.16 -11.44
CA SER A 117 23.81 13.95 -12.51
C SER A 117 22.98 15.12 -11.94
N GLU A 118 22.70 16.13 -12.75
CA GLU A 118 21.82 17.24 -12.37
C GLU A 118 20.42 16.73 -11.98
N TRP A 119 19.86 15.80 -12.73
CA TRP A 119 18.59 15.16 -12.42
C TRP A 119 18.59 14.42 -11.08
N LEU A 120 19.68 13.72 -10.73
CA LEU A 120 19.78 13.07 -9.43
C LEU A 120 19.88 14.09 -8.28
N ARG A 121 20.50 15.25 -8.52
CA ARG A 121 20.64 16.31 -7.51
C ARG A 121 19.32 17.01 -7.18
N CYS A 122 18.40 17.10 -8.13
CA CYS A 122 17.12 17.75 -7.95
C CYS A 122 15.93 16.78 -7.76
N MET A 123 16.16 15.46 -7.84
CA MET A 123 15.13 14.45 -7.63
C MET A 123 14.57 14.54 -6.22
N THR A 124 13.24 14.61 -6.11
CA THR A 124 12.53 14.77 -4.83
C THR A 124 12.01 13.44 -4.27
N ILE A 125 11.61 13.45 -3.01
CA ILE A 125 10.89 12.33 -2.38
C ILE A 125 9.55 12.10 -3.09
N GLU A 126 8.85 13.16 -3.54
CA GLU A 126 7.62 13.03 -4.30
C GLU A 126 7.83 12.29 -5.62
N ASP A 127 8.93 12.54 -6.33
CA ASP A 127 9.26 11.82 -7.56
C ASP A 127 9.37 10.31 -7.36
N LEU A 128 9.90 9.87 -6.20
CA LEU A 128 9.92 8.46 -5.82
C LEU A 128 8.51 7.94 -5.45
N LEU A 129 7.72 8.73 -4.71
CA LEU A 129 6.37 8.36 -4.29
C LEU A 129 5.43 8.12 -5.48
N VAL A 130 5.56 8.93 -6.53
CA VAL A 130 4.68 8.87 -7.71
C VAL A 130 5.26 8.05 -8.86
N MET A 131 6.40 7.36 -8.67
CA MET A 131 7.02 6.54 -9.72
C MET A 131 7.50 7.36 -10.93
N SER A 132 8.07 8.54 -10.69
CA SER A 132 8.57 9.45 -11.73
C SER A 132 10.06 9.80 -11.56
N SER A 133 10.81 8.99 -10.86
CA SER A 133 12.25 9.18 -10.64
C SER A 133 13.09 9.25 -11.93
N GLY A 134 12.60 8.64 -12.99
CA GLY A 134 13.33 8.52 -14.26
C GLY A 134 14.42 7.45 -14.26
N PHE A 135 14.66 6.75 -13.15
CA PHE A 135 15.62 5.65 -13.15
C PHE A 135 15.26 4.55 -14.16
N ASP A 136 16.25 4.06 -14.88
CA ASP A 136 16.05 2.93 -15.78
C ASP A 136 15.80 1.63 -15.02
N SER A 137 14.53 1.26 -14.90
CA SER A 137 14.10 0.03 -14.24
C SER A 137 14.53 -1.24 -14.97
N SER A 138 15.02 -1.15 -16.23
CA SER A 138 15.52 -2.27 -17.01
C SER A 138 16.95 -2.68 -16.62
N SER A 139 17.68 -1.80 -15.95
CA SER A 139 19.08 -2.04 -15.53
C SER A 139 19.24 -3.21 -14.54
N GLY A 140 18.11 -3.72 -14.05
CA GLY A 140 18.07 -4.99 -13.31
C GLY A 140 18.73 -4.93 -11.94
N SER A 141 18.88 -3.74 -11.37
CA SER A 141 19.52 -3.48 -10.08
C SER A 141 18.94 -4.28 -8.90
N THR A 142 17.75 -4.81 -9.02
CA THR A 142 17.04 -5.42 -7.88
C THR A 142 16.72 -6.89 -8.00
N ARG A 143 17.05 -7.52 -9.11
CA ARG A 143 16.80 -8.95 -9.27
C ARG A 143 17.99 -9.75 -8.76
N GLY A 144 18.25 -9.74 -7.43
CA GLY A 144 19.09 -10.75 -6.81
C GLY A 144 20.47 -10.92 -7.48
N ARG A 145 21.14 -9.83 -7.89
CA ARG A 145 22.51 -9.89 -8.34
C ARG A 145 23.43 -10.18 -7.17
N THR A 146 23.41 -11.41 -6.70
CA THR A 146 24.53 -11.98 -5.98
C THR A 146 25.64 -12.24 -6.99
N ASN A 147 26.46 -11.26 -7.30
CA ASN A 147 27.78 -11.56 -7.83
C ASN A 147 28.52 -12.28 -6.71
N LYS A 148 28.65 -13.61 -6.86
CA LYS A 148 29.57 -14.51 -6.18
C LYS A 148 30.31 -13.91 -4.97
N GLY A 149 29.60 -13.79 -3.83
CA GLY A 149 30.24 -13.53 -2.53
C GLY A 149 30.45 -12.07 -2.13
N GLU A 150 30.13 -11.08 -2.96
CA GLU A 150 30.15 -9.67 -2.57
C GLU A 150 28.79 -9.24 -2.01
N VAL A 151 28.80 -8.59 -0.85
CA VAL A 151 27.61 -7.95 -0.28
C VAL A 151 27.32 -6.70 -1.13
N PHE A 152 26.31 -6.82 -1.97
CA PHE A 152 25.93 -5.77 -2.89
C PHE A 152 25.10 -4.71 -2.14
N ASP A 153 25.48 -3.45 -2.25
CA ASP A 153 24.77 -2.33 -1.65
C ASP A 153 23.65 -1.84 -2.59
N TRP A 154 22.41 -2.12 -2.18
CA TRP A 154 21.25 -1.83 -3.02
C TRP A 154 20.99 -0.34 -3.18
N ALA A 155 21.28 0.49 -2.15
CA ALA A 155 21.04 1.92 -2.24
C ALA A 155 22.04 2.57 -3.21
N LYS A 156 23.31 2.22 -3.10
CA LYS A 156 24.36 2.71 -4.02
C LYS A 156 24.10 2.29 -5.46
N ASP A 157 23.70 1.04 -5.68
CA ASP A 157 23.38 0.55 -7.02
C ASP A 157 22.15 1.25 -7.62
N ALA A 158 21.12 1.46 -6.82
CA ALA A 158 19.93 2.19 -7.27
C ALA A 158 20.28 3.62 -7.69
N LEU A 159 21.04 4.35 -6.86
CA LEU A 159 21.46 5.73 -7.12
C LEU A 159 22.45 5.84 -8.29
N ALA A 160 23.20 4.78 -8.59
CA ALA A 160 24.10 4.71 -9.74
C ALA A 160 23.39 4.32 -11.06
N SER A 161 22.10 3.96 -11.00
CA SER A 161 21.33 3.59 -12.18
C SER A 161 21.16 4.79 -13.13
N PRO A 162 21.19 4.59 -14.46
CA PRO A 162 20.92 5.68 -15.41
C PRO A 162 19.55 6.30 -15.16
N ILE A 163 19.49 7.63 -15.27
CA ILE A 163 18.21 8.37 -15.30
C ILE A 163 17.96 8.71 -16.77
N ILE A 164 16.83 8.23 -17.32
CA ILE A 164 16.54 8.26 -18.75
C ILE A 164 15.50 9.31 -19.16
N PHE A 165 14.87 9.97 -18.19
CA PHE A 165 14.05 11.15 -18.37
C PHE A 165 14.08 12.03 -17.11
N GLU A 166 13.71 13.28 -17.26
CA GLU A 166 13.66 14.25 -16.16
C GLU A 166 12.71 13.80 -15.06
N PRO A 167 13.14 13.77 -13.77
CA PRO A 167 12.26 13.44 -12.65
C PRO A 167 10.99 14.28 -12.65
N GLY A 168 9.88 13.68 -12.24
CA GLY A 168 8.55 14.31 -12.19
C GLY A 168 7.82 14.39 -13.54
N THR A 169 8.47 14.05 -14.67
CA THR A 169 7.85 14.29 -15.99
C THR A 169 7.09 13.12 -16.57
N MET A 170 7.51 11.89 -16.27
CA MET A 170 6.93 10.67 -16.83
C MET A 170 6.79 9.57 -15.77
N PHE A 171 5.69 8.83 -15.85
CA PHE A 171 5.47 7.65 -15.01
C PHE A 171 6.33 6.47 -15.50
N ARG A 172 7.11 5.90 -14.59
CA ARG A 172 7.81 4.64 -14.83
C ARG A 172 7.86 3.81 -13.56
N TYR A 173 7.02 2.80 -13.49
CA TYR A 173 6.95 1.93 -12.32
C TYR A 173 8.29 1.30 -11.98
N ASN A 174 8.80 1.57 -10.78
CA ASN A 174 10.11 1.12 -10.32
C ASN A 174 10.09 0.77 -8.82
N SER A 175 10.35 -0.48 -8.49
CA SER A 175 10.36 -0.91 -7.09
C SER A 175 11.53 -0.34 -6.28
N MET A 176 12.58 0.16 -6.94
CA MET A 176 13.69 0.80 -6.25
C MET A 176 13.34 2.17 -5.70
N ASP A 177 12.41 2.88 -6.33
CA ASP A 177 11.90 4.14 -5.79
C ASP A 177 11.34 3.90 -4.37
N SER A 178 10.53 2.86 -4.19
CA SER A 178 9.99 2.48 -2.88
C SER A 178 11.08 1.98 -1.91
N TYR A 179 12.10 1.29 -2.41
CA TYR A 179 13.22 0.87 -1.58
C TYR A 179 14.01 2.08 -1.07
N LEU A 180 14.31 3.05 -1.93
CA LEU A 180 15.00 4.28 -1.51
C LEU A 180 14.19 5.07 -0.47
N LEU A 181 12.85 5.12 -0.61
CA LEU A 181 11.98 5.69 0.43
C LEU A 181 12.12 4.97 1.77
N SER A 182 12.20 3.63 1.76
CA SER A 182 12.43 2.84 2.98
C SER A 182 13.78 3.17 3.63
N VAL A 183 14.84 3.35 2.83
CA VAL A 183 16.16 3.75 3.33
C VAL A 183 16.11 5.15 3.93
N ILE A 184 15.47 6.12 3.24
CA ILE A 184 15.29 7.49 3.73
C ILE A 184 14.59 7.49 5.09
N VAL A 185 13.42 6.83 5.19
CA VAL A 185 12.67 6.74 6.45
C VAL A 185 13.53 6.14 7.56
N THR A 186 14.28 5.07 7.28
CA THR A 186 15.18 4.47 8.27
C THR A 186 16.27 5.44 8.73
N LYS A 187 16.88 6.18 7.80
CA LYS A 187 17.93 7.15 8.14
C LYS A 187 17.41 8.33 8.97
N VAL A 188 16.27 8.91 8.60
CA VAL A 188 15.74 10.10 9.30
C VAL A 188 15.12 9.76 10.66
N THR A 189 14.57 8.55 10.83
CA THR A 189 13.97 8.14 12.11
C THR A 189 14.95 7.48 13.07
N GLY A 190 16.07 6.95 12.55
CA GLY A 190 17.01 6.14 13.31
C GLY A 190 16.49 4.75 13.68
N LEU A 191 15.31 4.36 13.18
CA LEU A 191 14.69 3.05 13.33
C LEU A 191 14.54 2.40 11.95
N ASN A 192 14.61 1.07 11.86
CA ASN A 192 14.16 0.44 10.63
C ASN A 192 12.71 0.85 10.32
N MET A 193 12.39 1.03 9.04
CA MET A 193 11.05 1.49 8.65
C MET A 193 9.92 0.59 9.17
N ASP A 194 10.12 -0.72 9.25
CA ASP A 194 9.17 -1.67 9.83
C ASP A 194 8.97 -1.45 11.34
N GLU A 195 10.04 -1.17 12.09
CA GLU A 195 9.99 -0.85 13.52
C GLU A 195 9.32 0.51 13.77
N TYR A 196 9.57 1.48 12.89
CA TYR A 196 8.89 2.78 12.92
C TYR A 196 7.39 2.64 12.67
N LEU A 197 7.00 1.87 11.62
CA LEU A 197 5.59 1.58 11.34
C LEU A 197 4.94 0.73 12.44
N GLU A 198 5.66 -0.16 13.09
CA GLU A 198 5.13 -0.92 14.23
C GLU A 198 4.59 0.03 15.30
N GLN A 199 5.34 1.09 15.63
CA GLN A 199 4.94 2.06 16.66
C GLN A 199 3.82 2.99 16.18
N LYS A 200 3.90 3.48 14.94
CA LYS A 200 3.00 4.52 14.42
C LYS A 200 1.70 3.97 13.82
N LEU A 201 1.73 2.76 13.28
CA LEU A 201 0.64 2.19 12.51
C LEU A 201 0.21 0.81 13.01
N PHE A 202 1.13 -0.18 13.06
CA PHE A 202 0.73 -1.56 13.26
C PHE A 202 0.11 -1.78 14.65
N LYS A 203 0.78 -1.36 15.72
CA LYS A 203 0.22 -1.44 17.09
C LYS A 203 -1.11 -0.69 17.23
N PRO A 204 -1.24 0.58 16.79
CA PRO A 204 -2.52 1.27 16.82
C PRO A 204 -3.66 0.57 16.07
N LEU A 205 -3.37 -0.06 14.93
CA LEU A 205 -4.35 -0.81 14.15
C LEU A 205 -4.57 -2.24 14.64
N GLY A 206 -3.80 -2.72 15.63
CA GLY A 206 -3.84 -4.11 16.09
C GLY A 206 -3.36 -5.08 15.01
N ILE A 207 -2.32 -4.71 14.30
CA ILE A 207 -1.59 -5.59 13.36
C ILE A 207 -0.42 -6.18 14.13
N ASP A 208 -0.65 -7.35 14.76
CA ASP A 208 0.33 -7.97 15.65
C ASP A 208 1.21 -9.00 14.93
N LYS A 209 0.75 -9.50 13.77
CA LYS A 209 1.45 -10.49 12.97
C LYS A 209 1.87 -9.85 11.63
N TYR A 210 3.17 -9.72 11.42
CA TYR A 210 3.74 -9.29 10.14
C TYR A 210 5.18 -9.78 9.99
N GLU A 211 5.64 -9.86 8.76
CA GLU A 211 7.05 -10.05 8.41
C GLU A 211 7.39 -9.09 7.27
N TRP A 212 8.56 -8.45 7.30
CA TRP A 212 9.05 -7.67 6.18
C TRP A 212 10.46 -8.11 5.79
N LYS A 213 10.63 -8.52 4.54
CA LYS A 213 11.95 -8.90 4.01
C LYS A 213 12.91 -7.71 4.02
N LYS A 214 14.17 -7.97 4.37
CA LYS A 214 15.23 -6.96 4.43
C LYS A 214 16.28 -7.22 3.35
N CYS A 215 16.90 -6.13 2.85
CA CYS A 215 18.05 -6.21 1.97
C CYS A 215 19.31 -6.63 2.74
N PRO A 216 20.45 -6.90 2.07
CA PRO A 216 21.69 -7.28 2.74
C PRO A 216 22.21 -6.24 3.74
N GLN A 217 21.87 -4.96 3.59
CA GLN A 217 22.23 -3.88 4.52
C GLN A 217 21.28 -3.80 5.73
N GLY A 218 20.22 -4.62 5.78
CA GLY A 218 19.26 -4.68 6.88
C GLY A 218 18.04 -3.76 6.75
N TYR A 219 17.93 -2.98 5.68
CA TYR A 219 16.75 -2.14 5.42
C TYR A 219 15.57 -2.99 4.92
N PRO A 220 14.31 -2.74 5.37
CA PRO A 220 13.13 -3.31 4.73
C PRO A 220 13.11 -2.97 3.24
N VAL A 221 12.73 -3.95 2.40
CA VAL A 221 12.82 -3.75 0.93
C VAL A 221 11.81 -2.75 0.36
N GLY A 222 10.88 -2.23 1.18
CA GLY A 222 9.98 -1.14 0.82
C GLY A 222 9.03 -1.41 -0.34
N GLY A 223 9.55 -1.86 -1.46
CA GLY A 223 8.81 -2.10 -2.69
C GLY A 223 8.05 -3.43 -2.76
N TRP A 224 8.35 -4.37 -1.86
CA TRP A 224 7.73 -5.71 -1.75
C TRP A 224 8.11 -6.37 -0.42
N GLY A 225 7.69 -7.61 -0.20
CA GLY A 225 8.21 -8.46 0.88
C GLY A 225 7.59 -8.23 2.25
N LEU A 226 6.53 -7.41 2.37
CA LEU A 226 5.67 -7.38 3.53
C LEU A 226 4.69 -8.55 3.46
N TYR A 227 4.50 -9.23 4.59
CA TYR A 227 3.53 -10.31 4.79
C TYR A 227 2.52 -9.87 5.84
N LEU A 228 1.24 -9.98 5.54
CA LEU A 228 0.14 -9.65 6.45
C LEU A 228 -1.00 -10.66 6.31
N THR A 229 -1.89 -10.70 7.31
CA THR A 229 -3.18 -11.37 7.23
C THR A 229 -4.16 -10.58 6.38
N LEU A 230 -5.24 -11.22 5.92
CA LEU A 230 -6.30 -10.58 5.13
C LEU A 230 -6.95 -9.43 5.91
N GLU A 231 -7.24 -9.63 7.20
CA GLU A 231 -7.82 -8.58 8.03
C GLU A 231 -6.87 -7.38 8.19
N SER A 232 -5.57 -7.62 8.32
CA SER A 232 -4.57 -6.53 8.40
C SER A 232 -4.53 -5.69 7.12
N MET A 233 -4.74 -6.32 5.96
CA MET A 233 -4.90 -5.61 4.68
C MET A 233 -6.19 -4.78 4.67
N ALA A 234 -7.31 -5.34 5.12
CA ALA A 234 -8.58 -4.64 5.22
C ALA A 234 -8.53 -3.46 6.21
N LYS A 235 -7.85 -3.61 7.36
CA LYS A 235 -7.59 -2.53 8.32
C LYS A 235 -6.84 -1.37 7.67
N MET A 236 -5.85 -1.65 6.83
CA MET A 236 -5.14 -0.61 6.07
C MET A 236 -6.08 0.12 5.11
N GLY A 237 -6.94 -0.61 4.38
CA GLY A 237 -7.96 0.00 3.53
C GLY A 237 -8.93 0.89 4.32
N GLN A 238 -9.40 0.43 5.48
CA GLN A 238 -10.27 1.21 6.35
C GLN A 238 -9.55 2.45 6.92
N PHE A 239 -8.26 2.35 7.21
CA PHE A 239 -7.45 3.49 7.66
C PHE A 239 -7.33 4.58 6.58
N PHE A 240 -7.18 4.20 5.30
CA PHE A 240 -7.25 5.12 4.17
C PHE A 240 -8.64 5.73 4.01
N LEU A 241 -9.68 4.92 4.08
CA LEU A 241 -11.07 5.37 3.98
C LEU A 241 -11.41 6.42 5.07
N ASN A 242 -10.88 6.22 6.27
CA ASN A 242 -11.03 7.13 7.42
C ASN A 242 -9.99 8.26 7.41
N LYS A 243 -9.21 8.41 6.34
CA LYS A 243 -8.18 9.45 6.18
C LYS A 243 -7.31 9.61 7.42
N GLY A 244 -6.74 8.50 7.91
CA GLY A 244 -5.78 8.49 9.00
C GLY A 244 -6.38 8.52 10.42
N THR A 245 -7.68 8.37 10.55
CA THR A 245 -8.33 8.23 11.86
C THR A 245 -8.61 6.76 12.15
N TRP A 246 -8.25 6.30 13.35
CA TRP A 246 -8.50 4.96 13.83
C TRP A 246 -9.01 4.99 15.27
N ASN A 247 -10.12 4.30 15.55
CA ASN A 247 -10.78 4.29 16.87
C ASN A 247 -10.96 5.70 17.48
N GLY A 248 -11.37 6.66 16.65
CA GLY A 248 -11.58 8.07 17.05
C GLY A 248 -10.30 8.88 17.24
N LYS A 249 -9.11 8.29 17.07
CA LYS A 249 -7.83 8.98 17.17
C LYS A 249 -7.23 9.24 15.80
N ARG A 250 -6.86 10.50 15.52
CA ARG A 250 -6.07 10.85 14.34
C ARG A 250 -4.64 10.37 14.53
N LEU A 251 -4.20 9.42 13.71
CA LEU A 251 -2.83 8.92 13.73
C LEU A 251 -1.95 9.67 12.72
N LEU A 252 -2.47 9.89 11.51
CA LEU A 252 -1.79 10.60 10.43
C LEU A 252 -2.71 11.70 9.89
N ASN A 253 -2.14 12.82 9.47
CA ASN A 253 -2.86 13.99 8.98
C ASN A 253 -3.70 13.65 7.75
N GLU A 254 -4.92 14.21 7.69
CA GLU A 254 -5.87 13.99 6.60
C GLU A 254 -5.31 14.43 5.24
N SER A 255 -4.57 15.54 5.22
CA SER A 255 -3.94 16.06 4.01
C SER A 255 -3.02 15.07 3.31
N TRP A 256 -2.36 14.16 4.07
CA TRP A 256 -1.58 13.08 3.48
C TRP A 256 -2.43 12.17 2.58
N PHE A 257 -3.63 11.83 3.04
CA PHE A 257 -4.53 10.95 2.29
C PHE A 257 -5.14 11.64 1.09
N ASP A 258 -5.44 12.94 1.19
CA ASP A 258 -5.92 13.74 0.04
C ASP A 258 -4.90 13.74 -1.09
N GLU A 259 -3.61 13.90 -0.76
CA GLU A 259 -2.50 13.82 -1.71
C GLU A 259 -2.27 12.38 -2.20
N ALA A 260 -2.17 11.42 -1.28
CA ALA A 260 -1.82 10.04 -1.60
C ALA A 260 -2.85 9.33 -2.49
N MET A 261 -4.14 9.64 -2.32
CA MET A 261 -5.24 9.05 -3.08
C MET A 261 -5.57 9.83 -4.36
N SER A 262 -4.92 10.96 -4.62
CA SER A 262 -5.13 11.74 -5.84
C SER A 262 -4.29 11.20 -7.01
N ALA A 263 -4.73 11.46 -8.24
CA ALA A 263 -3.94 11.17 -9.44
C ALA A 263 -2.83 12.21 -9.60
N LYS A 264 -1.66 11.95 -9.03
CA LYS A 264 -0.49 12.83 -9.11
C LYS A 264 0.19 12.79 -10.47
N ILE A 265 0.22 11.61 -11.05
CA ILE A 265 0.81 11.38 -12.38
C ILE A 265 -0.03 10.38 -13.17
N MET A 266 -0.04 10.56 -14.49
CA MET A 266 -0.74 9.65 -15.38
C MET A 266 0.22 8.70 -16.07
N LYS A 267 -0.10 7.40 -16.11
CA LYS A 267 0.72 6.38 -16.78
C LYS A 267 0.97 6.68 -18.26
N TRP A 268 0.07 7.41 -18.92
CA TRP A 268 0.17 7.82 -20.32
C TRP A 268 0.90 9.17 -20.50
N GLN A 269 1.19 9.90 -19.42
CA GLN A 269 1.86 11.20 -19.46
C GLN A 269 3.21 11.10 -20.18
N GLY A 270 3.45 12.04 -21.08
CA GLY A 270 4.65 12.05 -21.92
C GLY A 270 4.59 11.13 -23.16
N HIS A 271 3.51 10.34 -23.34
CA HIS A 271 3.33 9.43 -24.47
C HIS A 271 2.23 9.83 -25.44
N ILE A 272 1.11 10.34 -24.92
CA ILE A 272 -0.07 10.79 -25.70
C ILE A 272 -0.70 12.00 -25.02
N THR A 273 -1.60 12.69 -25.72
CA THR A 273 -2.33 13.84 -25.15
C THR A 273 -3.42 13.39 -24.17
N ALA A 274 -3.91 14.32 -23.35
CA ALA A 274 -5.01 14.04 -22.42
C ALA A 274 -6.31 13.68 -23.15
N GLU A 275 -6.59 14.32 -24.29
CA GLU A 275 -7.77 14.05 -25.13
C GLU A 275 -7.72 12.64 -25.72
N GLU A 276 -6.56 12.22 -26.23
CA GLU A 276 -6.36 10.86 -26.73
C GLU A 276 -6.50 9.83 -25.62
N ALA A 277 -5.94 10.11 -24.43
CA ALA A 277 -6.02 9.24 -23.27
C ALA A 277 -7.45 9.09 -22.76
N ALA A 278 -8.23 10.18 -22.71
CA ALA A 278 -9.63 10.17 -22.26
C ALA A 278 -10.52 9.24 -23.11
N VAL A 279 -10.19 9.08 -24.40
CA VAL A 279 -10.89 8.16 -25.29
C VAL A 279 -10.34 6.74 -25.16
N LYS A 280 -9.00 6.60 -25.21
CA LYS A 280 -8.33 5.30 -25.26
C LYS A 280 -8.43 4.52 -23.97
N TYR A 281 -8.37 5.20 -22.83
CA TYR A 281 -8.25 4.59 -21.49
C TYR A 281 -9.45 4.88 -20.57
N LYS A 282 -10.59 5.28 -21.15
CA LYS A 282 -11.78 5.69 -20.40
C LYS A 282 -12.19 4.69 -19.31
N ASP A 283 -12.15 3.41 -19.62
CA ASP A 283 -12.60 2.33 -18.72
C ASP A 283 -11.43 1.43 -18.27
N ASP A 284 -10.18 1.87 -18.48
CA ASP A 284 -9.00 1.09 -18.14
C ASP A 284 -8.57 1.36 -16.70
N GLU A 285 -8.55 0.31 -15.88
CA GLU A 285 -8.22 0.35 -14.45
C GLU A 285 -6.78 0.79 -14.14
N TRP A 286 -5.89 0.77 -15.14
CA TRP A 286 -4.47 1.03 -14.95
C TRP A 286 -4.03 2.40 -15.47
N HIS A 287 -4.94 3.18 -16.05
CA HIS A 287 -4.63 4.45 -16.68
C HIS A 287 -5.40 5.63 -16.08
N GLN A 288 -6.09 5.43 -14.94
CA GLN A 288 -6.83 6.49 -14.25
C GLN A 288 -5.92 7.40 -13.39
N GLY A 289 -4.69 6.99 -13.12
CA GLY A 289 -3.68 7.74 -12.40
C GLY A 289 -2.91 6.92 -11.37
N TYR A 290 -1.90 7.56 -10.80
CA TYR A 290 -1.09 7.01 -9.71
C TYR A 290 -0.85 8.11 -8.67
N GLY A 291 -1.08 7.80 -7.42
CA GLY A 291 -0.84 8.67 -6.28
C GLY A 291 0.43 8.28 -5.53
N TYR A 292 0.47 8.48 -4.21
CA TYR A 292 1.61 8.06 -3.42
C TYR A 292 1.60 6.55 -3.21
N GLN A 293 2.27 5.83 -4.12
CA GLN A 293 2.40 4.37 -4.13
C GLN A 293 1.04 3.64 -4.15
N MET A 294 0.04 4.23 -4.84
CA MET A 294 -1.31 3.71 -4.99
C MET A 294 -1.80 3.92 -6.42
N TRP A 295 -2.57 2.97 -6.93
CA TRP A 295 -3.27 3.11 -8.20
C TRP A 295 -4.61 3.81 -8.00
N VAL A 296 -4.92 4.79 -8.83
CA VAL A 296 -6.27 5.32 -8.99
C VAL A 296 -6.99 4.45 -10.02
N GLY A 297 -8.22 4.06 -9.72
CA GLY A 297 -9.06 3.19 -10.55
C GLY A 297 -10.37 3.82 -10.95
N ASN A 298 -11.22 3.04 -11.61
CA ASN A 298 -12.56 3.46 -11.96
C ASN A 298 -13.44 3.67 -10.70
N HIS A 299 -14.60 4.27 -10.86
CA HIS A 299 -15.56 4.53 -9.79
C HIS A 299 -15.01 5.36 -8.62
N GLY A 300 -14.05 6.24 -8.88
CA GLY A 300 -13.40 7.03 -7.82
C GLY A 300 -12.65 6.18 -6.80
N SER A 301 -12.30 4.95 -7.16
CA SER A 301 -11.56 4.04 -6.30
C SER A 301 -10.06 4.33 -6.31
N VAL A 302 -9.42 3.94 -5.22
CA VAL A 302 -7.97 3.78 -5.15
C VAL A 302 -7.64 2.39 -4.65
N ARG A 303 -6.44 1.90 -4.95
CA ARG A 303 -6.07 0.56 -4.50
C ARG A 303 -4.59 0.39 -4.19
N LEU A 304 -4.33 -0.39 -3.15
CA LEU A 304 -3.08 -1.10 -2.96
C LEU A 304 -3.09 -2.27 -3.93
N ASN A 305 -1.99 -2.46 -4.66
CA ASN A 305 -1.94 -3.51 -5.68
C ASN A 305 -0.61 -4.27 -5.62
N GLY A 306 -0.69 -5.55 -5.42
CA GLY A 306 0.44 -6.48 -5.43
C GLY A 306 0.24 -7.61 -6.43
N ALA A 307 1.33 -8.05 -7.02
CA ALA A 307 1.33 -9.14 -8.00
C ALA A 307 0.52 -10.34 -7.51
N TRP A 308 -0.08 -11.05 -8.44
CA TRP A 308 -0.90 -12.22 -8.19
C TRP A 308 -2.20 -11.94 -7.44
N GLY A 309 -2.68 -10.68 -7.43
CA GLY A 309 -3.97 -10.32 -6.86
C GLY A 309 -3.97 -10.07 -5.35
N GLN A 310 -2.89 -9.53 -4.81
CA GLN A 310 -2.89 -8.98 -3.45
C GLN A 310 -3.47 -7.57 -3.52
N LEU A 311 -4.76 -7.42 -3.31
CA LEU A 311 -5.47 -6.17 -3.59
C LEU A 311 -6.22 -5.67 -2.36
N VAL A 312 -6.22 -4.34 -2.18
CA VAL A 312 -7.16 -3.63 -1.31
C VAL A 312 -7.78 -2.52 -2.13
N ILE A 313 -9.01 -2.69 -2.55
CA ILE A 313 -9.79 -1.69 -3.28
C ILE A 313 -10.57 -0.85 -2.29
N ILE A 314 -10.41 0.46 -2.37
CA ILE A 314 -11.05 1.44 -1.49
C ILE A 314 -11.94 2.31 -2.34
N VAL A 315 -13.23 2.38 -2.01
CA VAL A 315 -14.25 3.19 -2.71
C VAL A 315 -14.84 4.18 -1.72
N PRO A 316 -14.29 5.41 -1.63
CA PRO A 316 -14.71 6.39 -0.63
C PRO A 316 -16.19 6.77 -0.71
N GLU A 317 -16.70 6.96 -1.90
CA GLU A 317 -18.11 7.32 -2.14
C GLU A 317 -19.11 6.29 -1.56
N LYS A 318 -18.70 5.01 -1.48
CA LYS A 318 -19.54 3.94 -0.93
C LYS A 318 -19.15 3.51 0.49
N ASN A 319 -18.19 4.16 1.15
CA ASN A 319 -17.61 3.66 2.39
C ASN A 319 -17.28 2.16 2.32
N LEU A 320 -16.61 1.74 1.25
CA LEU A 320 -16.39 0.35 0.91
C LEU A 320 -14.88 0.05 0.82
N VAL A 321 -14.48 -1.06 1.45
CA VAL A 321 -13.15 -1.67 1.27
C VAL A 321 -13.34 -3.12 0.86
N VAL A 322 -12.64 -3.55 -0.18
CA VAL A 322 -12.56 -4.95 -0.61
C VAL A 322 -11.11 -5.38 -0.58
N ALA A 323 -10.76 -6.28 0.33
CA ALA A 323 -9.42 -6.85 0.45
C ALA A 323 -9.42 -8.30 -0.03
N CYS A 324 -8.35 -8.69 -0.74
CA CYS A 324 -8.16 -10.08 -1.11
C CYS A 324 -6.70 -10.51 -1.06
N GLN A 325 -6.52 -11.80 -0.81
CA GLN A 325 -5.28 -12.55 -0.95
C GLN A 325 -5.47 -13.61 -2.02
N ALA A 326 -4.54 -13.71 -2.96
CA ALA A 326 -4.73 -14.57 -4.11
C ALA A 326 -3.40 -15.08 -4.70
N HIS A 327 -3.48 -16.05 -5.60
CA HIS A 327 -2.44 -16.40 -6.56
C HIS A 327 -3.04 -16.36 -7.97
N ASN A 328 -3.65 -15.21 -8.32
CA ASN A 328 -4.38 -14.99 -9.54
C ASN A 328 -3.56 -14.13 -10.51
N PRO A 329 -3.19 -14.63 -11.71
CA PRO A 329 -2.46 -13.85 -12.70
C PRO A 329 -3.32 -12.82 -13.43
N ASP A 330 -4.66 -12.93 -13.34
CA ASP A 330 -5.62 -12.03 -14.01
C ASP A 330 -6.28 -11.09 -12.99
N GLU A 331 -5.56 -10.05 -12.61
CA GLU A 331 -6.05 -9.05 -11.67
C GLU A 331 -7.25 -8.26 -12.21
N ASN A 332 -7.29 -8.02 -13.52
CA ASN A 332 -8.41 -7.32 -14.17
C ASN A 332 -9.72 -8.09 -13.99
N ARG A 333 -9.68 -9.41 -14.15
CA ARG A 333 -10.84 -10.27 -13.92
C ARG A 333 -11.36 -10.18 -12.49
N PHE A 334 -10.46 -10.15 -11.50
CA PHE A 334 -10.84 -9.95 -10.10
C PHE A 334 -11.50 -8.58 -9.91
N ILE A 335 -10.86 -7.50 -10.36
CA ILE A 335 -11.40 -6.13 -10.21
C ILE A 335 -12.76 -6.02 -10.87
N GLN A 336 -12.91 -6.54 -12.09
CA GLN A 336 -14.18 -6.53 -12.80
C GLN A 336 -15.27 -7.34 -12.08
N SER A 337 -14.91 -8.47 -11.47
CA SER A 337 -15.84 -9.26 -10.67
C SER A 337 -16.26 -8.52 -9.40
N VAL A 338 -15.36 -7.77 -8.76
CA VAL A 338 -15.70 -6.87 -7.63
C VAL A 338 -16.71 -5.80 -8.06
N TRP A 339 -16.51 -5.17 -9.23
CA TRP A 339 -17.47 -4.19 -9.74
C TRP A 339 -18.84 -4.79 -9.98
N ASN A 340 -18.90 -5.96 -10.60
CA ASN A 340 -20.18 -6.61 -10.97
C ASN A 340 -20.92 -7.17 -9.76
N ASN A 341 -20.23 -7.81 -8.82
CA ASN A 341 -20.87 -8.63 -7.79
C ASN A 341 -20.88 -7.96 -6.40
N ILE A 342 -20.05 -6.95 -6.16
CA ILE A 342 -19.97 -6.25 -4.89
C ILE A 342 -20.41 -4.79 -5.06
N TYR A 343 -19.67 -4.01 -5.87
CA TYR A 343 -19.91 -2.58 -6.04
C TYR A 343 -21.33 -2.26 -6.53
N ASN A 344 -21.80 -2.95 -7.57
CA ASN A 344 -23.14 -2.71 -8.15
C ASN A 344 -24.28 -3.25 -7.28
N VAL A 345 -23.99 -4.08 -6.28
CA VAL A 345 -24.99 -4.66 -5.38
C VAL A 345 -25.15 -3.82 -4.12
N LEU A 346 -24.09 -3.16 -3.68
CA LEU A 346 -24.04 -2.23 -2.54
C LEU A 346 -24.35 -0.79 -2.96
#